data_24de45588f1acc20109612739bcce5d5
#
_entry.id   24de45588f1acc20109612739bcce5d5
#
_cell.length_a   1.000
_cell.length_b   1.000
_cell.length_c   1.000
_cell.angle_alpha   90.00
_cell.angle_beta   90.00
_cell.angle_gamma   90.00
#
_symmetry.space_group_name_H-M   'P 1'
#
loop_
_entity.id
_entity.type
_entity.pdbx_description
1 polymer ?
#
loop_
_entity_poly.entity_id
_entity_poly.type
_entity_poly.pdbx_seq_one_letter_code
_entity_poly.pdbx_strand_id
1 'polypeptide(L)'
;MKKHALLFSASLLASTLIVPLGSSLAFAQAASDRAAADNTAQNQRDRDHQTLTPIDQSNKPADLETTRNIRRALVKDDQLSTEAKNVKIITVEGNVTLRGPVKTDQEKAAIMTKAAQVAGDAKINNELQVAGE
;
A
#
# COMPACT_ATOMS: atom_id res chain seq x y z
N MET A 1 -66.72 -56.69 18.63
CA MET A 1 -66.96 -56.68 17.18
C MET A 1 -66.73 -55.27 16.69
N LYS A 2 -65.95 -55.07 15.73
CA LYS A 2 -65.54 -53.88 14.95
C LYS A 2 -64.14 -53.44 15.27
N LYS A 3 -63.29 -53.83 14.39
CA LYS A 3 -61.82 -53.50 14.32
C LYS A 3 -61.71 -52.19 13.57
N HIS A 4 -61.05 -51.22 14.18
CA HIS A 4 -60.70 -50.01 13.51
C HIS A 4 -59.21 -50.02 13.27
N ALA A 5 -58.83 -50.05 12.03
CA ALA A 5 -57.40 -49.89 11.58
C ALA A 5 -57.02 -48.42 11.63
N LEU A 6 -56.01 -48.12 12.36
CA LEU A 6 -55.38 -46.80 12.38
C LEU A 6 -54.21 -46.76 11.36
N LEU A 7 -54.42 -45.97 10.33
CA LEU A 7 -53.35 -45.64 9.36
C LEU A 7 -52.47 -44.54 9.93
N PHE A 8 -51.22 -44.89 10.25
CA PHE A 8 -50.22 -43.90 10.59
C PHE A 8 -49.62 -43.33 9.30
N SER A 9 -49.94 -42.08 9.03
CA SER A 9 -49.30 -41.29 7.99
C SER A 9 -48.02 -40.71 8.57
N ALA A 10 -46.87 -41.21 8.15
CA ALA A 10 -45.58 -40.66 8.47
C ALA A 10 -45.27 -39.46 7.55
N SER A 11 -45.43 -38.25 8.08
CA SER A 11 -45.01 -37.04 7.41
C SER A 11 -43.51 -36.85 7.61
N LEU A 12 -42.73 -37.06 6.56
CA LEU A 12 -41.29 -36.84 6.52
C LEU A 12 -41.04 -35.34 6.24
N LEU A 13 -40.78 -34.58 7.28
CA LEU A 13 -40.32 -33.18 7.16
C LEU A 13 -38.83 -33.20 6.82
N ALA A 14 -38.55 -33.05 5.54
CA ALA A 14 -37.19 -32.76 5.09
C ALA A 14 -36.84 -31.31 5.47
N SER A 15 -36.08 -31.17 6.57
CA SER A 15 -35.50 -29.91 6.97
C SER A 15 -34.30 -29.65 6.08
N THR A 16 -34.47 -28.85 5.04
CA THR A 16 -33.36 -28.32 4.24
C THR A 16 -32.65 -27.25 5.06
N LEU A 17 -31.47 -27.61 5.59
CA LEU A 17 -30.53 -26.64 6.15
C LEU A 17 -29.99 -25.80 5.00
N ILE A 18 -30.53 -24.61 4.82
CA ILE A 18 -29.93 -23.58 3.99
C ILE A 18 -28.81 -22.98 4.81
N VAL A 19 -27.58 -23.40 4.54
CA VAL A 19 -26.37 -22.74 5.02
C VAL A 19 -26.23 -21.45 4.22
N PRO A 20 -26.20 -20.25 4.82
CA PRO A 20 -25.92 -19.05 4.07
C PRO A 20 -24.43 -19.00 3.74
N LEU A 21 -24.09 -19.35 2.51
CA LEU A 21 -22.77 -19.13 1.90
C LEU A 21 -22.63 -17.63 1.56
N GLY A 22 -22.64 -16.76 2.58
CA GLY A 22 -22.68 -15.33 2.31
C GLY A 22 -21.51 -14.50 2.88
N SER A 23 -20.58 -15.10 3.64
CA SER A 23 -19.62 -14.29 4.39
C SER A 23 -18.18 -14.25 3.82
N SER A 24 -17.87 -15.07 2.82
CA SER A 24 -16.48 -15.17 2.30
C SER A 24 -16.14 -14.14 1.23
N LEU A 25 -17.13 -13.57 0.53
CA LEU A 25 -16.90 -12.64 -0.56
C LEU A 25 -16.52 -11.23 -0.09
N ALA A 26 -17.04 -10.80 1.07
CA ALA A 26 -16.76 -9.46 1.58
C ALA A 26 -15.29 -9.26 2.00
N PHE A 27 -14.64 -10.29 2.55
CA PHE A 27 -13.24 -10.23 2.92
C PHE A 27 -12.30 -10.28 1.71
N ALA A 28 -12.66 -11.02 0.68
CA ALA A 28 -11.89 -11.08 -0.56
C ALA A 28 -11.96 -9.74 -1.32
N GLN A 29 -13.12 -9.08 -1.32
CA GLN A 29 -13.29 -7.77 -1.95
C GLN A 29 -12.48 -6.69 -1.20
N ALA A 30 -12.53 -6.65 0.12
CA ALA A 30 -11.74 -5.70 0.92
C ALA A 30 -10.23 -5.88 0.77
N ALA A 31 -9.75 -7.10 0.55
CA ALA A 31 -8.34 -7.38 0.27
C ALA A 31 -7.96 -6.96 -1.15
N SER A 32 -8.84 -7.14 -2.15
CA SER A 32 -8.59 -6.69 -3.51
C SER A 32 -8.64 -5.17 -3.64
N ASP A 33 -9.52 -4.50 -2.89
CA ASP A 33 -9.61 -3.04 -2.88
C ASP A 33 -8.37 -2.40 -2.23
N ARG A 34 -7.82 -3.01 -1.17
CA ARG A 34 -6.53 -2.58 -0.59
C ARG A 34 -5.35 -2.81 -1.53
N ALA A 35 -5.32 -3.94 -2.24
CA ALA A 35 -4.30 -4.20 -3.25
C ALA A 35 -4.43 -3.28 -4.47
N ALA A 36 -5.66 -2.89 -4.83
CA ALA A 36 -5.92 -1.92 -5.89
C ALA A 36 -5.50 -0.49 -5.50
N ALA A 37 -5.62 -0.11 -4.22
CA ALA A 37 -5.13 1.18 -3.72
C ALA A 37 -3.61 1.29 -3.79
N ASP A 38 -2.87 0.17 -3.59
CA ASP A 38 -1.41 0.12 -3.75
C ASP A 38 -0.96 0.07 -5.22
N ASN A 39 -1.84 -0.33 -6.14
CA ASN A 39 -1.63 -0.33 -7.59
C ASN A 39 -2.13 0.97 -8.27
N THR A 40 -1.97 2.09 -7.62
CA THR A 40 -2.40 3.39 -8.10
C THR A 40 -1.77 3.78 -9.46
N ALA A 41 -2.27 4.85 -10.05
CA ALA A 41 -1.75 5.49 -11.26
C ALA A 41 -0.22 5.70 -11.24
N GLN A 42 0.41 5.65 -10.07
CA GLN A 42 1.84 5.72 -9.86
C GLN A 42 2.58 4.48 -10.40
N ASN A 43 2.09 3.26 -10.11
CA ASN A 43 2.68 2.03 -10.65
C ASN A 43 2.48 1.91 -12.18
N GLN A 44 1.45 2.54 -12.70
CA GLN A 44 1.20 2.59 -14.14
C GLN A 44 2.16 3.55 -14.84
N ARG A 45 2.39 4.73 -14.28
CA ARG A 45 3.40 5.69 -14.75
C ARG A 45 4.82 5.13 -14.70
N ASP A 46 5.13 4.29 -13.70
CA ASP A 46 6.41 3.61 -13.58
C ASP A 46 6.64 2.60 -14.70
N ARG A 47 5.59 1.88 -15.12
CA ARG A 47 5.64 0.95 -16.25
C ARG A 47 5.80 1.65 -17.60
N ASP A 48 5.22 2.82 -17.73
CA ASP A 48 5.26 3.62 -18.95
C ASP A 48 6.53 4.48 -19.07
N HIS A 49 7.50 4.32 -18.13
CA HIS A 49 8.75 5.10 -18.06
C HIS A 49 8.55 6.62 -18.05
N GLN A 50 7.38 7.08 -17.61
CA GLN A 50 7.05 8.51 -17.55
C GLN A 50 7.62 9.20 -16.29
N THR A 51 8.12 8.41 -15.32
CA THR A 51 8.64 8.91 -14.06
C THR A 51 9.88 8.12 -13.66
N LEU A 52 10.78 8.78 -12.92
CA LEU A 52 11.98 8.13 -12.39
C LEU A 52 11.60 6.99 -11.43
N THR A 53 12.27 5.87 -11.59
CA THR A 53 12.13 4.68 -10.77
C THR A 53 13.44 4.37 -10.05
N PRO A 54 13.47 3.47 -9.06
CA PRO A 54 14.73 3.04 -8.45
C PRO A 54 15.74 2.42 -9.43
N ILE A 55 15.30 2.00 -10.63
CA ILE A 55 16.19 1.51 -11.70
C ILE A 55 16.98 2.66 -12.32
N ASP A 56 16.43 3.87 -12.30
CA ASP A 56 17.07 5.07 -12.85
C ASP A 56 18.06 5.71 -11.87
N GLN A 57 18.21 5.12 -10.68
CA GLN A 57 19.18 5.55 -9.68
C GLN A 57 20.57 5.63 -10.29
N SER A 58 21.22 6.79 -10.17
CA SER A 58 22.59 6.97 -10.60
C SER A 58 23.57 6.06 -9.84
N ASN A 59 24.55 5.51 -10.53
CA ASN A 59 25.63 4.74 -9.95
C ASN A 59 26.82 5.60 -9.50
N LYS A 60 26.73 6.94 -9.60
CA LYS A 60 27.75 7.86 -9.09
C LYS A 60 27.86 7.72 -7.56
N PRO A 61 29.08 7.60 -7.01
CA PRO A 61 29.25 7.42 -5.56
C PRO A 61 28.56 8.49 -4.72
N ALA A 62 28.60 9.75 -5.12
CA ALA A 62 27.94 10.85 -4.42
C ALA A 62 26.41 10.70 -4.38
N ASP A 63 25.79 10.31 -5.49
CA ASP A 63 24.34 10.09 -5.56
C ASP A 63 23.92 8.89 -4.71
N LEU A 64 24.70 7.80 -4.74
CA LEU A 64 24.47 6.64 -3.89
C LEU A 64 24.60 6.97 -2.40
N GLU A 65 25.59 7.80 -2.04
CA GLU A 65 25.78 8.23 -0.66
C GLU A 65 24.63 9.11 -0.19
N THR A 66 24.18 10.05 -0.99
CA THR A 66 23.02 10.90 -0.71
C THR A 66 21.77 10.04 -0.47
N THR A 67 21.48 9.10 -1.37
CA THR A 67 20.34 8.17 -1.22
C THR A 67 20.44 7.36 0.08
N ARG A 68 21.61 6.81 0.41
CA ARG A 68 21.84 6.05 1.66
C ARG A 68 21.64 6.90 2.90
N ASN A 69 22.15 8.12 2.89
CA ASN A 69 22.06 9.02 4.03
C ASN A 69 20.62 9.48 4.28
N ILE A 70 19.87 9.81 3.24
CA ILE A 70 18.44 10.10 3.36
C ILE A 70 17.71 8.87 3.90
N ARG A 71 17.93 7.69 3.32
CA ARG A 71 17.32 6.43 3.79
C ARG A 71 17.57 6.20 5.27
N ARG A 72 18.82 6.39 5.71
CA ARG A 72 19.20 6.23 7.11
C ARG A 72 18.50 7.24 8.02
N ALA A 73 18.36 8.49 7.58
CA ALA A 73 17.66 9.53 8.34
C ALA A 73 16.17 9.22 8.50
N LEU A 74 15.51 8.67 7.45
CA LEU A 74 14.10 8.28 7.52
C LEU A 74 13.88 7.05 8.43
N VAL A 75 14.73 6.03 8.30
CA VAL A 75 14.60 4.79 9.10
C VAL A 75 14.81 5.05 10.60
N LYS A 76 15.69 5.99 10.96
CA LYS A 76 15.98 6.36 12.36
C LYS A 76 14.86 7.19 13.02
N ASP A 77 13.93 7.71 12.26
CA ASP A 77 12.86 8.54 12.80
C ASP A 77 11.68 7.68 13.25
N ASP A 78 11.47 7.61 14.56
CA ASP A 78 10.39 6.83 15.16
C ASP A 78 9.01 7.48 14.99
N GLN A 79 8.96 8.74 14.55
CA GLN A 79 7.70 9.45 14.26
C GLN A 79 7.12 9.09 12.89
N LEU A 80 7.93 8.50 12.01
CA LEU A 80 7.49 8.09 10.69
C LEU A 80 6.88 6.69 10.71
N SER A 81 5.76 6.53 10.00
CA SER A 81 5.16 5.21 9.78
C SER A 81 6.05 4.30 8.94
N THR A 82 5.72 3.01 8.92
CA THR A 82 6.43 2.03 8.08
C THR A 82 6.36 2.41 6.60
N GLU A 83 5.22 2.90 6.14
CA GLU A 83 5.02 3.36 4.76
C GLU A 83 5.94 4.54 4.45
N ALA A 84 6.00 5.54 5.32
CA ALA A 84 6.86 6.70 5.19
C ALA A 84 8.35 6.33 5.20
N LYS A 85 8.75 5.33 5.99
CA LYS A 85 10.13 4.80 5.99
C LYS A 85 10.48 4.04 4.69
N ASN A 86 9.49 3.52 3.98
CA ASN A 86 9.66 2.73 2.76
C ASN A 86 9.50 3.53 1.46
N VAL A 87 9.40 4.85 1.51
CA VAL A 87 9.34 5.68 0.32
C VAL A 87 10.55 5.44 -0.60
N LYS A 88 10.34 5.55 -1.90
CA LYS A 88 11.38 5.44 -2.91
C LYS A 88 12.19 6.74 -2.92
N ILE A 89 13.51 6.62 -2.86
CA ILE A 89 14.46 7.73 -2.94
C ILE A 89 15.34 7.46 -4.14
N ILE A 90 15.35 8.36 -5.10
CA ILE A 90 16.09 8.24 -6.36
C ILE A 90 16.94 9.49 -6.50
N THR A 91 18.25 9.31 -6.60
CA THR A 91 19.18 10.44 -6.79
C THR A 91 19.88 10.29 -8.13
N VAL A 92 19.74 11.31 -8.97
CA VAL A 92 20.37 11.38 -10.29
C VAL A 92 21.01 12.75 -10.45
N GLU A 93 22.31 12.76 -10.66
CA GLU A 93 23.10 14.00 -10.85
C GLU A 93 22.88 15.06 -9.76
N GLY A 94 22.78 14.60 -8.51
CA GLY A 94 22.52 15.46 -7.36
C GLY A 94 21.05 15.85 -7.17
N ASN A 95 20.14 15.50 -8.09
CA ASN A 95 18.71 15.74 -7.92
C ASN A 95 18.06 14.55 -7.18
N VAL A 96 17.30 14.83 -6.13
CA VAL A 96 16.62 13.82 -5.32
C VAL A 96 15.13 13.78 -5.66
N THR A 97 14.63 12.62 -6.03
CA THR A 97 13.19 12.40 -6.20
C THR A 97 12.67 11.48 -5.10
N LEU A 98 11.65 11.93 -4.38
CA LEU A 98 10.98 11.19 -3.31
C LEU A 98 9.60 10.73 -3.79
N ARG A 99 9.33 9.42 -3.75
CA ARG A 99 8.08 8.84 -4.23
C ARG A 99 7.55 7.78 -3.30
N GLY A 100 6.24 7.71 -3.18
CA GLY A 100 5.55 6.67 -2.43
C GLY A 100 4.41 7.18 -1.59
N PRO A 101 3.62 6.27 -1.01
CA PRO A 101 2.54 6.62 -0.11
C PRO A 101 3.08 7.01 1.27
N VAL A 102 2.43 7.99 1.87
CA VAL A 102 2.60 8.41 3.26
C VAL A 102 1.21 8.52 3.91
N LYS A 103 1.14 8.41 5.22
CA LYS A 103 -0.16 8.44 5.92
C LYS A 103 -0.73 9.83 6.09
N THR A 104 0.13 10.83 6.24
CA THR A 104 -0.28 12.20 6.57
C THR A 104 0.60 13.23 5.86
N ASP A 105 0.09 14.46 5.74
CA ASP A 105 0.86 15.60 5.26
C ASP A 105 2.05 15.94 6.18
N GLN A 106 1.92 15.66 7.48
CA GLN A 106 3.02 15.83 8.44
C GLN A 106 4.19 14.90 8.11
N GLU A 107 3.93 13.63 7.78
CA GLU A 107 4.97 12.70 7.33
C GLU A 107 5.61 13.18 6.03
N LYS A 108 4.80 13.64 5.08
CA LYS A 108 5.27 14.22 3.82
C LYS A 108 6.22 15.40 4.05
N ALA A 109 5.85 16.32 4.94
CA ALA A 109 6.68 17.47 5.31
C ALA A 109 7.96 17.03 6.06
N ALA A 110 7.86 16.07 6.98
CA ALA A 110 9.01 15.55 7.72
C ALA A 110 10.03 14.87 6.80
N ILE A 111 9.57 14.07 5.85
CA ILE A 111 10.44 13.42 4.85
C ILE A 111 11.17 14.46 4.01
N MET A 112 10.45 15.50 3.53
CA MET A 112 11.03 16.60 2.76
C MET A 112 12.12 17.33 3.55
N THR A 113 11.85 17.67 4.82
CA THR A 113 12.80 18.35 5.69
C THR A 113 14.07 17.52 5.89
N LYS A 114 13.93 16.22 6.15
CA LYS A 114 15.07 15.32 6.33
C LYS A 114 15.88 15.14 5.05
N ALA A 115 15.21 15.03 3.91
CA ALA A 115 15.88 14.94 2.63
C ALA A 115 16.67 16.23 2.34
N ALA A 116 16.10 17.41 2.61
CA ALA A 116 16.77 18.68 2.45
C ALA A 116 18.00 18.82 3.37
N GLN A 117 17.88 18.39 4.63
CA GLN A 117 19.02 18.42 5.58
C GLN A 117 20.20 17.55 5.12
N VAL A 118 19.93 16.43 4.45
CA VAL A 118 20.97 15.50 3.97
C VAL A 118 21.51 15.92 2.61
N ALA A 119 20.61 16.31 1.71
CA ALA A 119 20.96 16.63 0.33
C ALA A 119 21.51 18.07 0.15
N GLY A 120 21.34 18.92 1.17
CA GLY A 120 21.80 20.31 1.13
C GLY A 120 21.10 21.10 0.02
N ASP A 121 21.90 21.71 -0.86
CA ASP A 121 21.39 22.52 -1.98
C ASP A 121 20.86 21.71 -3.16
N ALA A 122 20.78 20.38 -3.02
CA ALA A 122 20.24 19.51 -4.07
C ALA A 122 18.78 19.84 -4.36
N LYS A 123 18.40 19.77 -5.63
CA LYS A 123 17.01 19.90 -6.04
C LYS A 123 16.21 18.68 -5.59
N ILE A 124 15.16 18.92 -4.78
CA ILE A 124 14.30 17.84 -4.29
C ILE A 124 12.95 17.91 -5.02
N ASN A 125 12.64 16.83 -5.72
CA ASN A 125 11.34 16.63 -6.35
C ASN A 125 10.45 15.76 -5.44
N ASN A 126 9.33 16.30 -4.99
CA ASN A 126 8.42 15.62 -4.06
C ASN A 126 7.23 15.03 -4.81
N GLU A 127 7.24 13.72 -4.99
CA GLU A 127 6.14 12.94 -5.56
C GLU A 127 5.49 12.01 -4.51
N LEU A 128 5.56 12.40 -3.23
CA LEU A 128 4.88 11.65 -2.15
C LEU A 128 3.37 11.91 -2.20
N GLN A 129 2.60 10.86 -1.99
CA GLN A 129 1.13 10.90 -1.99
C GLN A 129 0.61 10.53 -0.61
N VAL A 130 -0.34 11.31 -0.10
CA VAL A 130 -1.03 10.96 1.15
C VAL A 130 -2.03 9.85 0.87
N ALA A 131 -1.95 8.76 1.62
CA ALA A 131 -2.86 7.63 1.46
C ALA A 131 -4.27 8.03 1.89
N GLY A 132 -5.22 8.03 0.95
CA GLY A 132 -6.62 8.38 1.21
C GLY A 132 -7.11 9.65 0.51
N GLU A 133 -6.28 10.31 -0.30
CA GLU A 133 -6.71 11.31 -1.27
C GLU A 133 -6.99 10.70 -2.64
#